data_42aaec4d5470d1865b71740b67c6712c
#
_entry.id   42aaec4d5470d1865b71740b67c6712c
#
_cell.length_a   1.000
_cell.length_b   1.000
_cell.length_c   1.000
_cell.angle_alpha   90.00
_cell.angle_beta   90.00
_cell.angle_gamma   90.00
#
_symmetry.space_group_name_H-M   'P 1'
#
loop_
_entity.id
_entity.type
_entity.pdbx_description
1 polymer ?
#
loop_
_entity_poly.entity_id
_entity_poly.type
_entity_poly.pdbx_seq_one_letter_code
_entity_poly.pdbx_strand_id
1 'polypeptide(L)'
;MRRFHIFWRDNVKPVYVHYLNVPHTAKPSSIDFYEAELAGFKESLEKFAGVTISDERLNEVIGLYNKNRALLRQINAKRTYNPPLLSGVEMLETVIAGMIIPA
;
A
#
# COMPACT_ATOMS: atom_id res chain seq x y z
N MET A 1 6.76 15.43 -7.39
CA MET A 1 6.81 13.95 -7.57
C MET A 1 6.75 13.54 -9.05
N ARG A 2 5.86 14.09 -9.90
CA ARG A 2 5.74 13.72 -11.31
C ARG A 2 7.05 13.84 -12.12
N ARG A 3 7.85 14.89 -11.90
CA ARG A 3 9.16 15.07 -12.56
C ARG A 3 10.16 13.99 -12.16
N PHE A 4 10.16 13.57 -10.89
CA PHE A 4 11.01 12.49 -10.39
C PHE A 4 10.65 11.16 -11.06
N HIS A 5 9.35 10.86 -11.19
CA HIS A 5 8.88 9.66 -11.88
C HIS A 5 9.35 9.60 -13.34
N ILE A 6 9.22 10.71 -14.08
CA ILE A 6 9.68 10.80 -15.48
C ILE A 6 11.19 10.57 -15.55
N PHE A 7 11.95 11.26 -14.70
CA PHE A 7 13.41 11.11 -14.64
C PHE A 7 13.81 9.66 -14.34
N TRP A 8 13.16 9.03 -13.38
CA TRP A 8 13.41 7.64 -13.01
C TRP A 8 13.11 6.68 -14.16
N ARG A 9 11.94 6.83 -14.79
CA ARG A 9 11.54 6.02 -15.94
C ARG A 9 12.54 6.12 -17.09
N ASP A 10 12.97 7.31 -17.40
CA ASP A 10 13.78 7.56 -18.60
C ASP A 10 15.27 7.20 -18.39
N ASN A 11 15.78 7.29 -17.16
CA ASN A 11 17.19 7.03 -16.86
C ASN A 11 17.43 5.61 -16.30
N VAL A 12 16.57 5.10 -15.43
CA VAL A 12 16.71 3.77 -14.83
C VAL A 12 16.09 2.69 -15.71
N LYS A 13 15.11 3.05 -16.54
CA LYS A 13 14.39 2.14 -17.46
C LYS A 13 13.92 0.87 -16.75
N PRO A 14 13.14 0.97 -15.67
CA PRO A 14 12.64 -0.20 -14.96
C PRO A 14 11.76 -1.05 -15.85
N VAL A 15 11.67 -2.36 -15.58
CA VAL A 15 10.87 -3.32 -16.35
C VAL A 15 9.39 -2.95 -16.33
N TYR A 16 8.93 -2.44 -15.19
CA TYR A 16 7.56 -1.93 -15.01
C TYR A 16 7.59 -0.65 -14.18
N VAL A 17 6.78 0.30 -14.58
CA VAL A 17 6.52 1.53 -13.83
C VAL A 17 5.12 2.03 -14.09
N HIS A 18 4.42 2.37 -13.04
CA HIS A 18 3.11 2.99 -13.09
C HIS A 18 3.08 4.24 -12.22
N TYR A 19 2.45 5.31 -12.69
CA TYR A 19 2.28 6.53 -11.92
C TYR A 19 0.83 6.64 -11.44
N LEU A 20 0.62 6.43 -10.15
CA LEU A 20 -0.68 6.55 -9.51
C LEU A 20 -0.88 7.98 -9.01
N ASN A 21 -1.91 8.67 -9.50
CA ASN A 21 -2.29 9.98 -9.01
C ASN A 21 -3.18 9.84 -7.78
N VAL A 22 -2.70 10.35 -6.65
CA VAL A 22 -3.47 10.35 -5.40
C VAL A 22 -4.02 11.76 -5.17
N PRO A 23 -5.34 11.94 -5.04
CA PRO A 23 -5.92 13.23 -4.77
C PRO A 23 -5.53 13.75 -3.37
N HIS A 24 -5.41 15.07 -3.24
CA HIS A 24 -5.06 15.73 -1.97
C HIS A 24 -6.28 16.04 -1.08
N THR A 25 -7.48 15.76 -1.56
CA THR A 25 -8.74 16.03 -0.84
C THR A 25 -9.63 14.79 -0.86
N ALA A 26 -10.51 14.67 0.13
CA ALA A 26 -11.48 13.58 0.24
C ALA A 26 -12.92 14.01 -0.20
N LYS A 27 -13.01 14.86 -1.21
CA LYS A 27 -14.31 15.23 -1.79
C LYS A 27 -14.86 14.06 -2.62
N PRO A 28 -16.20 13.95 -2.80
CA PRO A 28 -16.79 12.88 -3.62
C PRO A 28 -16.14 12.74 -5.00
N SER A 29 -15.98 13.84 -5.74
CA SER A 29 -15.31 13.84 -7.04
C SER A 29 -13.85 13.38 -7.01
N SER A 30 -13.17 13.54 -5.87
CA SER A 30 -11.80 13.05 -5.68
C SER A 30 -11.77 11.55 -5.42
N ILE A 31 -12.80 11.02 -4.79
CA ILE A 31 -12.96 9.58 -4.56
C ILE A 31 -13.24 8.89 -5.89
N ASP A 32 -14.17 9.40 -6.70
CA ASP A 32 -14.48 8.87 -8.03
C ASP A 32 -13.24 8.88 -8.94
N PHE A 33 -12.46 9.98 -8.91
CA PHE A 33 -11.19 10.08 -9.62
C PHE A 33 -10.20 9.02 -9.16
N TYR A 34 -10.07 8.82 -7.84
CA TYR A 34 -9.11 7.87 -7.30
C TYR A 34 -9.52 6.42 -7.58
N GLU A 35 -10.81 6.12 -7.59
CA GLU A 35 -11.34 4.83 -8.01
C GLU A 35 -10.95 4.51 -9.47
N ALA A 36 -11.10 5.47 -10.38
CA ALA A 36 -10.69 5.33 -11.77
C ALA A 36 -9.16 5.12 -11.91
N GLU A 37 -8.34 5.84 -11.13
CA GLU A 37 -6.89 5.65 -11.09
C GLU A 37 -6.49 4.25 -10.59
N LEU A 38 -7.18 3.73 -9.57
CA LEU A 38 -6.96 2.37 -9.06
C LEU A 38 -7.36 1.30 -10.07
N ALA A 39 -8.48 1.50 -10.78
CA ALA A 39 -8.90 0.60 -11.85
C ALA A 39 -7.87 0.56 -12.99
N GLY A 40 -7.35 1.71 -13.41
CA GLY A 40 -6.28 1.79 -14.39
C GLY A 40 -4.98 1.15 -13.92
N PHE A 41 -4.66 1.25 -12.64
CA PHE A 41 -3.51 0.58 -12.03
C PHE A 41 -3.68 -0.95 -12.05
N LYS A 42 -4.86 -1.45 -11.65
CA LYS A 42 -5.21 -2.88 -11.73
C LYS A 42 -5.01 -3.41 -13.15
N GLU A 43 -5.59 -2.75 -14.15
CA GLU A 43 -5.47 -3.14 -15.56
C GLU A 43 -4.01 -3.16 -16.04
N SER A 44 -3.23 -2.17 -15.64
CA SER A 44 -1.80 -2.09 -15.96
C SER A 44 -1.01 -3.25 -15.36
N LEU A 45 -1.31 -3.64 -14.11
CA LEU A 45 -0.69 -4.80 -13.46
C LEU A 45 -1.09 -6.11 -14.12
N GLU A 46 -2.35 -6.29 -14.45
CA GLU A 46 -2.87 -7.47 -15.14
C GLU A 46 -2.16 -7.67 -16.49
N LYS A 47 -2.02 -6.61 -17.27
CA LYS A 47 -1.29 -6.64 -18.54
C LYS A 47 0.19 -6.98 -18.36
N PHE A 48 0.83 -6.40 -17.34
CA PHE A 48 2.24 -6.65 -17.08
C PHE A 48 2.52 -8.07 -16.58
N ALA A 49 1.70 -8.55 -15.66
CA ALA A 49 1.88 -9.88 -15.05
C ALA A 49 1.27 -11.03 -15.86
N GLY A 50 0.42 -10.75 -16.86
CA GLY A 50 -0.28 -11.75 -17.64
C GLY A 50 -1.33 -12.53 -16.83
N VAL A 51 -1.88 -11.91 -15.78
CA VAL A 51 -2.87 -12.53 -14.88
C VAL A 51 -4.11 -11.66 -14.75
N THR A 52 -5.23 -12.24 -14.37
CA THR A 52 -6.46 -11.51 -14.04
C THR A 52 -6.61 -11.41 -12.53
N ILE A 53 -6.88 -10.22 -12.03
CA ILE A 53 -7.13 -9.94 -10.62
C ILE A 53 -8.64 -9.86 -10.39
N SER A 54 -9.25 -10.91 -9.84
CA SER A 54 -10.68 -10.92 -9.56
C SER A 54 -11.03 -10.09 -8.30
N ASP A 55 -12.28 -9.66 -8.24
CA ASP A 55 -12.77 -8.88 -7.08
C ASP A 55 -12.85 -9.75 -5.82
N GLU A 56 -13.11 -11.06 -5.96
CA GLU A 56 -13.06 -12.01 -4.85
C GLU A 56 -11.66 -12.07 -4.25
N ARG A 57 -10.63 -12.16 -5.11
CA ARG A 57 -9.24 -12.18 -4.66
C ARG A 57 -8.82 -10.87 -4.00
N LEU A 58 -9.27 -9.73 -4.54
CA LEU A 58 -9.05 -8.43 -3.91
C LEU A 58 -9.69 -8.35 -2.52
N ASN A 59 -10.92 -8.79 -2.37
CA ASN A 59 -11.62 -8.79 -1.09
C ASN A 59 -10.96 -9.71 -0.07
N GLU A 60 -10.51 -10.90 -0.48
CA GLU A 60 -9.75 -11.81 0.37
C GLU A 60 -8.47 -11.15 0.91
N VAL A 61 -7.68 -10.54 0.02
CA VAL A 61 -6.42 -9.88 0.36
C VAL A 61 -6.66 -8.66 1.25
N ILE A 62 -7.70 -7.85 0.97
CA ILE A 62 -8.10 -6.73 1.84
C ILE A 62 -8.42 -7.23 3.25
N GLY A 63 -9.16 -8.33 3.36
CA GLY A 63 -9.47 -8.95 4.66
C GLY A 63 -8.22 -9.38 5.41
N LEU A 64 -7.27 -10.00 4.72
CA LEU A 64 -5.99 -10.43 5.30
C LEU A 64 -5.15 -9.24 5.80
N TYR A 65 -4.99 -8.22 4.97
CA TYR A 65 -4.25 -7.00 5.35
C TYR A 65 -4.94 -6.21 6.48
N ASN A 66 -6.27 -6.23 6.55
CA ASN A 66 -6.99 -5.61 7.66
C ASN A 66 -6.74 -6.35 8.98
N LYS A 67 -6.65 -7.68 8.98
CA LYS A 67 -6.22 -8.45 10.16
C LYS A 67 -4.81 -8.08 10.58
N ASN A 68 -3.87 -7.98 9.62
CA ASN A 68 -2.50 -7.57 9.90
C ASN A 68 -2.44 -6.16 10.52
N ARG A 69 -3.18 -5.19 9.96
CA ARG A 69 -3.28 -3.84 10.53
C ARG A 69 -3.86 -3.83 11.95
N ALA A 70 -4.84 -4.70 12.23
CA ALA A 70 -5.41 -4.82 13.57
C ALA A 70 -4.36 -5.35 14.57
N LEU A 71 -3.56 -6.34 14.19
CA LEU A 71 -2.46 -6.85 15.01
C LEU A 71 -1.39 -5.79 15.27
N LEU A 72 -0.98 -5.06 14.24
CA LEU A 72 -0.01 -3.95 14.39
C LEU A 72 -0.52 -2.87 15.35
N ARG A 73 -1.82 -2.54 15.33
CA ARG A 73 -2.42 -1.61 16.28
C ARG A 73 -2.39 -2.16 17.71
N GLN A 74 -2.64 -3.45 17.91
CA GLN A 74 -2.56 -4.10 19.22
C GLN A 74 -1.12 -4.09 19.75
N ILE A 75 -0.14 -4.39 18.90
CA ILE A 75 1.28 -4.32 19.27
C ILE A 75 1.65 -2.87 19.64
N ASN A 76 1.26 -1.90 18.82
CA ASN A 76 1.54 -0.48 19.11
C ASN A 76 0.91 -0.02 20.43
N ALA A 77 -0.27 -0.53 20.79
CA ALA A 77 -0.91 -0.23 22.07
C ALA A 77 -0.08 -0.67 23.29
N LYS A 78 0.83 -1.66 23.14
CA LYS A 78 1.75 -2.08 24.20
C LYS A 78 2.73 -0.98 24.62
N ARG A 79 2.94 0.03 23.78
CA ARG A 79 3.82 1.18 24.08
C ARG A 79 3.19 2.18 25.05
N THR A 80 1.87 2.12 25.24
CA THR A 80 1.15 3.03 26.15
C THR A 80 1.19 2.57 27.61
N TYR A 81 1.71 1.39 27.88
CA TYR A 81 1.91 0.89 29.26
C TYR A 81 3.03 1.68 29.97
N ASN A 82 2.98 1.71 31.29
CA ASN A 82 4.03 2.31 32.12
C ASN A 82 4.54 1.28 33.14
N PRO A 83 5.75 0.73 32.99
CA PRO A 83 6.70 0.97 31.87
C PRO A 83 6.20 0.41 30.55
N PRO A 84 6.66 0.95 29.39
CA PRO A 84 6.32 0.44 28.07
C PRO A 84 6.77 -1.01 27.90
N LEU A 85 5.90 -1.86 27.34
CA LEU A 85 6.22 -3.27 27.07
C LEU A 85 6.96 -3.49 25.75
N LEU A 86 7.05 -2.43 24.93
CA LEU A 86 7.70 -2.44 23.62
C LEU A 86 8.45 -1.13 23.41
N SER A 87 9.70 -1.22 22.99
CA SER A 87 10.52 -0.07 22.63
C SER A 87 10.13 0.53 21.27
N GLY A 88 10.58 1.75 20.99
CA GLY A 88 10.38 2.38 19.68
C GLY A 88 11.08 1.63 18.54
N VAL A 89 12.25 1.04 18.82
CA VAL A 89 13.00 0.27 17.84
C VAL A 89 12.27 -1.00 17.45
N GLU A 90 11.83 -1.81 18.42
CA GLU A 90 11.07 -3.03 18.18
C GLU A 90 9.77 -2.77 17.42
N MET A 91 9.09 -1.64 17.70
CA MET A 91 7.90 -1.25 16.95
C MET A 91 8.25 -0.89 15.49
N LEU A 92 9.33 -0.15 15.27
CA LEU A 92 9.78 0.19 13.91
C LEU A 92 10.12 -1.07 13.11
N GLU A 93 10.88 -1.99 13.69
CA GLU A 93 11.21 -3.28 13.07
C GLU A 93 9.95 -4.08 12.72
N THR A 94 8.97 -4.12 13.64
CA THR A 94 7.69 -4.80 13.42
C THR A 94 6.91 -4.18 12.26
N VAL A 95 6.85 -2.85 12.17
CA VAL A 95 6.16 -2.15 11.06
C VAL A 95 6.86 -2.41 9.74
N ILE A 96 8.19 -2.30 9.70
CA ILE A 96 8.97 -2.56 8.49
C ILE A 96 8.78 -4.03 8.04
N ALA A 97 8.85 -4.98 8.95
CA ALA A 97 8.58 -6.38 8.65
C ALA A 97 7.18 -6.57 8.05
N GLY A 98 6.16 -5.96 8.64
CA GLY A 98 4.78 -6.01 8.14
C GLY A 98 4.55 -5.32 6.78
N MET A 99 5.49 -4.49 6.33
CA MET A 99 5.45 -3.85 5.00
C MET A 99 6.17 -4.69 3.92
N ILE A 100 7.15 -5.50 4.31
CA ILE A 100 8.01 -6.25 3.39
C ILE A 100 7.56 -7.70 3.26
N ILE A 101 7.13 -8.30 4.37
CA ILE A 101 6.70 -9.71 4.40
C ILE A 101 5.25 -9.77 3.92
N PRO A 102 4.92 -10.61 2.93
CA PRO A 102 3.53 -10.83 2.52
C PRO A 102 2.67 -11.30 3.71
N ALA A 103 1.44 -10.79 3.78
CA ALA A 103 0.49 -11.12 4.84
C ALA A 103 -0.12 -12.53 4.62
#